data_71c9eb9fb03ae62aa0e42c87fe8ba801
#
_entry.id   71c9eb9fb03ae62aa0e42c87fe8ba801
#
_cell.length_a   1.000
_cell.length_b   1.000
_cell.length_c   1.000
_cell.angle_alpha   90.00
_cell.angle_beta   90.00
_cell.angle_gamma   90.00
#
_symmetry.space_group_name_H-M   'P 1'
#
loop_
_entity.id
_entity.type
_entity.pdbx_description
1 polymer ?
#
loop_
_entity_poly.entity_id
_entity_poly.type
_entity_poly.pdbx_seq_one_letter_code
_entity_poly.pdbx_strand_id
1 'polypeptide(L)'
;MRYLILITIIASSALLLACPGNDARRDATTVGADGWIFEGWACAPDTSEALKGNSPAEYCDDVDEDNKDYLYMKFVARASARAIRENSIAMKQSTCRDAALTQVKGDGLSKIVGDYLEQASGVSDGQSTGVAIIRQSQGKIRGIGLYDCCSLNPSTGRCAESGDPETWEECQCVGYLRYPGGRDAFKADAQETGADVGDL
;
A
#
# COMPACT_ATOMS: atom_id res chain seq x y z
N MET A 1 -13.96 -30.43 67.47
CA MET A 1 -13.53 -29.26 66.75
C MET A 1 -13.24 -29.67 65.31
N ARG A 2 -14.10 -29.30 64.43
CA ARG A 2 -14.07 -29.68 63.02
C ARG A 2 -13.61 -28.45 62.26
N TYR A 3 -12.43 -28.51 61.63
CA TYR A 3 -11.97 -27.49 60.67
C TYR A 3 -12.33 -27.95 59.28
N LEU A 4 -13.30 -27.26 58.70
CA LEU A 4 -13.65 -27.34 57.31
C LEU A 4 -12.63 -26.52 56.53
N ILE A 5 -11.80 -27.17 55.72
CA ILE A 5 -10.91 -26.49 54.78
C ILE A 5 -11.72 -26.34 53.50
N LEU A 6 -12.12 -25.13 53.21
CA LEU A 6 -12.70 -24.71 51.95
C LEU A 6 -11.58 -24.50 50.95
N ILE A 7 -11.37 -25.44 50.03
CA ILE A 7 -10.49 -25.30 48.87
C ILE A 7 -11.25 -24.51 47.80
N THR A 8 -10.96 -23.23 47.69
CA THR A 8 -11.40 -22.41 46.60
C THR A 8 -10.51 -22.67 45.40
N ILE A 9 -11.04 -23.43 44.45
CA ILE A 9 -10.43 -23.62 43.14
C ILE A 9 -10.65 -22.33 42.36
N ILE A 10 -9.64 -21.49 42.28
CA ILE A 10 -9.59 -20.36 41.34
C ILE A 10 -9.31 -20.92 39.96
N ALA A 11 -10.37 -21.12 39.20
CA ALA A 11 -10.26 -21.39 37.77
C ALA A 11 -9.78 -20.10 37.07
N SER A 12 -8.48 -19.98 36.91
CA SER A 12 -7.87 -18.96 36.05
C SER A 12 -8.22 -19.29 34.60
N SER A 13 -9.34 -18.78 34.13
CA SER A 13 -9.66 -18.73 32.71
C SER A 13 -8.65 -17.79 32.06
N ALA A 14 -7.55 -18.35 31.55
CA ALA A 14 -6.69 -17.66 30.60
C ALA A 14 -7.50 -17.43 29.33
N LEU A 15 -8.15 -16.27 29.24
CA LEU A 15 -8.60 -15.73 27.96
C LEU A 15 -7.34 -15.55 27.10
N LEU A 16 -7.08 -16.54 26.26
CA LEU A 16 -6.25 -16.35 25.10
C LEU A 16 -6.99 -15.34 24.22
N LEU A 17 -6.67 -14.06 24.41
CA LEU A 17 -6.89 -13.05 23.40
C LEU A 17 -6.07 -13.46 22.18
N ALA A 18 -6.66 -14.32 21.34
CA ALA A 18 -6.22 -14.47 19.98
C ALA A 18 -6.39 -13.08 19.36
N CYS A 19 -5.32 -12.31 19.27
CA CYS A 19 -5.27 -11.19 18.38
C CYS A 19 -5.61 -11.75 17.01
N PRO A 20 -6.73 -11.36 16.38
CA PRO A 20 -6.93 -11.68 14.98
C PRO A 20 -5.73 -11.12 14.25
N GLY A 21 -5.00 -11.97 13.54
CA GLY A 21 -3.81 -11.60 12.82
C GLY A 21 -4.09 -10.35 11.99
N ASN A 22 -3.19 -9.39 12.06
CA ASN A 22 -3.26 -8.12 11.33
C ASN A 22 -3.23 -8.27 9.80
N ASP A 23 -3.19 -9.49 9.29
CA ASP A 23 -3.05 -9.78 7.87
C ASP A 23 -4.26 -9.32 7.04
N ALA A 24 -5.47 -9.42 7.58
CA ALA A 24 -6.68 -8.98 6.88
C ALA A 24 -6.84 -7.44 6.79
N ARG A 25 -6.09 -6.67 7.56
CA ARG A 25 -6.19 -5.20 7.60
C ARG A 25 -5.20 -4.49 6.69
N ARG A 26 -4.21 -5.19 6.15
CA ARG A 26 -3.22 -4.57 5.25
C ARG A 26 -3.64 -4.59 3.79
N ASP A 27 -4.67 -5.33 3.41
CA ASP A 27 -5.05 -5.52 2.02
C ASP A 27 -5.97 -4.41 1.46
N ALA A 28 -6.60 -3.60 2.31
CA ALA A 28 -7.39 -2.45 1.85
C ALA A 28 -7.58 -1.43 2.97
N THR A 29 -7.03 -0.25 2.83
CA THR A 29 -7.34 0.87 3.71
C THR A 29 -8.08 1.93 2.90
N THR A 30 -9.39 2.01 3.08
CA THR A 30 -10.19 3.11 2.56
C THR A 30 -10.16 4.23 3.59
N VAL A 31 -9.73 5.40 3.22
CA VAL A 31 -9.80 6.58 4.08
C VAL A 31 -10.85 7.51 3.52
N GLY A 32 -11.96 7.58 4.21
CA GLY A 32 -13.04 8.53 4.18
C GLY A 32 -13.41 9.25 2.88
N ALA A 33 -14.65 9.73 2.80
CA ALA A 33 -15.30 10.23 1.59
C ALA A 33 -14.57 11.39 0.87
N ASP A 34 -13.67 12.09 1.55
CA ASP A 34 -13.01 13.29 1.03
C ASP A 34 -11.50 13.11 0.78
N GLY A 35 -11.03 11.89 0.64
CA GLY A 35 -9.61 11.59 0.41
C GLY A 35 -9.32 10.14 0.66
N TRP A 36 -9.89 9.27 -0.17
CA TRP A 36 -9.65 7.85 -0.05
C TRP A 36 -8.19 7.51 -0.37
N ILE A 37 -7.64 6.61 0.41
CA ILE A 37 -6.39 5.93 0.14
C ILE A 37 -6.73 4.47 0.04
N PHE A 38 -6.44 3.86 -1.08
CA PHE A 38 -6.46 2.42 -1.23
C PHE A 38 -5.03 1.92 -1.36
N GLU A 39 -4.65 0.98 -0.51
CA GLU A 39 -3.39 0.25 -0.61
C GLU A 39 -3.72 -1.23 -0.59
N GLY A 40 -3.31 -1.95 -1.62
CA GLY A 40 -3.57 -3.38 -1.73
C GLY A 40 -3.70 -3.87 -3.16
N TRP A 41 -3.94 -5.17 -3.29
CA TRP A 41 -4.17 -5.82 -4.58
C TRP A 41 -5.63 -5.67 -5.00
N ALA A 42 -5.84 -5.26 -6.26
CA ALA A 42 -7.17 -5.12 -6.83
C ALA A 42 -7.14 -5.34 -8.35
N CYS A 43 -8.30 -5.25 -8.98
CA CYS A 43 -8.45 -5.34 -10.41
C CYS A 43 -7.88 -4.10 -11.14
N ALA A 44 -7.96 -4.08 -12.46
CA ALA A 44 -7.45 -3.00 -13.28
C ALA A 44 -8.07 -1.64 -12.89
N PRO A 45 -7.29 -0.54 -12.97
CA PRO A 45 -7.80 0.78 -12.68
C PRO A 45 -8.91 1.18 -13.66
N ASP A 46 -10.04 1.63 -13.12
CA ASP A 46 -11.14 2.19 -13.88
C ASP A 46 -11.23 3.70 -13.62
N THR A 47 -10.91 4.48 -14.65
CA THR A 47 -10.94 5.94 -14.56
C THR A 47 -12.36 6.49 -14.40
N SER A 48 -13.39 5.77 -14.85
CA SER A 48 -14.77 6.17 -14.67
C SER A 48 -15.22 6.02 -13.22
N GLU A 49 -14.76 5.01 -12.54
CA GLU A 49 -15.00 4.79 -11.11
C GLU A 49 -14.19 5.78 -10.26
N ALA A 50 -12.94 6.06 -10.65
CA ALA A 50 -12.14 7.10 -10.00
C ALA A 50 -12.81 8.48 -10.03
N LEU A 51 -13.41 8.86 -11.18
CA LEU A 51 -14.15 10.12 -11.32
C LEU A 51 -15.41 10.20 -10.46
N LYS A 52 -15.98 9.04 -10.07
CA LYS A 52 -17.09 8.96 -9.11
C LYS A 52 -16.63 8.98 -7.65
N GLY A 53 -15.32 8.92 -7.41
CA GLY A 53 -14.74 8.81 -6.08
C GLY A 53 -14.73 7.38 -5.52
N ASN A 54 -15.02 6.36 -6.35
CA ASN A 54 -15.02 4.97 -5.91
C ASN A 54 -13.58 4.43 -5.85
N SER A 55 -13.25 3.75 -4.76
CA SER A 55 -11.95 3.11 -4.59
C SER A 55 -11.87 1.77 -5.34
N PRO A 56 -10.67 1.29 -5.69
CA PRO A 56 -10.49 -0.05 -6.23
C PRO A 56 -11.05 -1.16 -5.32
N ALA A 57 -11.09 -0.96 -4.00
CA ALA A 57 -11.72 -1.92 -3.09
C ALA A 57 -13.21 -2.10 -3.37
N GLU A 58 -13.91 -0.99 -3.70
CA GLU A 58 -15.37 -1.01 -3.87
C GLU A 58 -15.78 -1.64 -5.19
N TYR A 59 -15.17 -1.24 -6.32
CA TYR A 59 -15.58 -1.77 -7.63
C TYR A 59 -14.92 -3.10 -8.00
N CYS A 60 -13.92 -3.57 -7.22
CA CYS A 60 -13.26 -4.86 -7.43
C CYS A 60 -13.72 -5.93 -6.44
N ASP A 61 -14.69 -5.68 -5.59
CA ASP A 61 -15.12 -6.62 -4.55
C ASP A 61 -15.63 -7.94 -5.16
N ASP A 62 -16.39 -7.84 -6.24
CA ASP A 62 -16.96 -8.99 -6.97
C ASP A 62 -16.01 -9.60 -8.01
N VAL A 63 -14.77 -9.14 -8.10
CA VAL A 63 -13.79 -9.64 -9.08
C VAL A 63 -13.01 -10.81 -8.50
N ASP A 64 -12.88 -11.89 -9.29
CA ASP A 64 -12.08 -13.05 -8.90
C ASP A 64 -10.64 -12.66 -8.55
N GLU A 65 -10.06 -13.33 -7.56
CA GLU A 65 -8.69 -13.06 -7.09
C GLU A 65 -7.64 -13.15 -8.22
N ASP A 66 -7.84 -14.07 -9.18
CA ASP A 66 -6.97 -14.24 -10.35
C ASP A 66 -6.90 -12.99 -11.26
N ASN A 67 -7.89 -12.10 -11.14
CA ASN A 67 -7.97 -10.85 -11.89
C ASN A 67 -7.53 -9.63 -11.07
N LYS A 68 -7.10 -9.82 -9.82
CA LYS A 68 -6.55 -8.78 -8.94
C LYS A 68 -5.03 -8.69 -9.10
N ASP A 69 -4.58 -8.32 -10.28
CA ASP A 69 -3.17 -8.28 -10.66
C ASP A 69 -2.54 -6.87 -10.61
N TYR A 70 -3.28 -5.89 -10.07
CA TYR A 70 -2.80 -4.53 -9.84
C TYR A 70 -2.59 -4.28 -8.35
N LEU A 71 -1.39 -3.82 -8.01
CA LEU A 71 -1.10 -3.35 -6.66
C LEU A 71 -1.17 -1.83 -6.62
N TYR A 72 -1.97 -1.35 -5.69
CA TYR A 72 -2.15 0.07 -5.41
C TYR A 72 -1.38 0.47 -4.15
N MET A 73 -0.74 1.62 -4.18
CA MET A 73 0.09 2.12 -3.09
C MET A 73 0.01 3.63 -2.99
N LYS A 74 0.12 4.12 -1.77
CA LYS A 74 0.16 5.56 -1.47
C LYS A 74 1.57 6.13 -1.66
N PHE A 75 1.62 7.28 -2.29
CA PHE A 75 2.82 8.12 -2.42
C PHE A 75 2.51 9.55 -2.04
N VAL A 76 3.41 10.17 -1.30
CA VAL A 76 3.38 11.59 -1.00
C VAL A 76 4.51 12.26 -1.76
N ALA A 77 4.18 13.27 -2.52
CA ALA A 77 5.13 14.01 -3.34
C ALA A 77 5.00 15.52 -3.13
N ARG A 78 5.98 16.25 -3.66
CA ARG A 78 6.02 17.71 -3.59
C ARG A 78 6.15 18.31 -4.98
N ALA A 79 5.44 19.40 -5.20
CA ALA A 79 5.56 20.18 -6.42
C ALA A 79 6.99 20.74 -6.62
N SER A 80 7.36 20.99 -7.86
CA SER A 80 8.68 21.54 -8.16
C SER A 80 8.88 22.92 -7.48
N ALA A 81 10.11 23.19 -7.08
CA ALA A 81 10.46 24.48 -6.46
C ALA A 81 10.11 25.68 -7.36
N ARG A 82 10.16 25.50 -8.68
CA ARG A 82 9.74 26.52 -9.64
C ARG A 82 8.25 26.78 -9.57
N ALA A 83 7.41 25.72 -9.60
CA ALA A 83 5.97 25.85 -9.53
C ALA A 83 5.51 26.53 -8.23
N ILE A 84 6.18 26.22 -7.12
CA ILE A 84 5.92 26.84 -5.82
C ILE A 84 6.25 28.33 -5.85
N ARG A 85 7.43 28.71 -6.37
CA ARG A 85 7.84 30.14 -6.45
C ARG A 85 6.95 30.95 -7.38
N GLU A 86 6.53 30.38 -8.51
CA GLU A 86 5.63 31.05 -9.46
C GLU A 86 4.17 31.06 -8.98
N ASN A 87 3.87 30.36 -7.89
CA ASN A 87 2.55 30.22 -7.26
C ASN A 87 1.44 29.81 -8.26
N SER A 88 1.79 29.00 -9.24
CA SER A 88 0.86 28.49 -10.24
C SER A 88 0.25 27.18 -9.81
N ILE A 89 -1.03 27.15 -9.51
CA ILE A 89 -1.76 25.92 -9.07
C ILE A 89 -1.64 24.82 -10.13
N ALA A 90 -1.84 25.14 -11.41
CA ALA A 90 -1.74 24.16 -12.49
C ALA A 90 -0.34 23.53 -12.60
N MET A 91 0.73 24.36 -12.44
CA MET A 91 2.10 23.84 -12.44
C MET A 91 2.39 23.02 -11.18
N LYS A 92 1.91 23.45 -10.02
CA LYS A 92 2.05 22.70 -8.76
C LYS A 92 1.39 21.33 -8.90
N GLN A 93 0.14 21.29 -9.36
CA GLN A 93 -0.62 20.04 -9.57
C GLN A 93 0.11 19.11 -10.54
N SER A 94 0.50 19.60 -11.72
CA SER A 94 1.21 18.79 -12.71
C SER A 94 2.52 18.23 -12.16
N THR A 95 3.38 19.10 -11.61
CA THR A 95 4.71 18.69 -11.14
C THR A 95 4.66 17.81 -9.88
N CYS A 96 3.63 17.95 -9.03
CA CYS A 96 3.42 17.06 -7.90
C CYS A 96 3.02 15.64 -8.37
N ARG A 97 2.09 15.55 -9.31
CA ARG A 97 1.68 14.27 -9.92
C ARG A 97 2.85 13.60 -10.64
N ASP A 98 3.66 14.34 -11.38
CA ASP A 98 4.85 13.81 -12.06
C ASP A 98 5.88 13.28 -11.07
N ALA A 99 6.07 13.96 -9.94
CA ALA A 99 6.96 13.51 -8.88
C ALA A 99 6.43 12.22 -8.24
N ALA A 100 5.13 12.12 -7.95
CA ALA A 100 4.51 10.90 -7.44
C ALA A 100 4.65 9.74 -8.43
N LEU A 101 4.39 9.95 -9.73
CA LEU A 101 4.57 8.91 -10.75
C LEU A 101 6.03 8.43 -10.84
N THR A 102 6.98 9.33 -10.63
CA THR A 102 8.41 8.97 -10.59
C THR A 102 8.72 8.07 -9.40
N GLN A 103 8.13 8.35 -8.23
CA GLN A 103 8.24 7.48 -7.05
C GLN A 103 7.61 6.10 -7.30
N VAL A 104 6.41 6.03 -7.89
CA VAL A 104 5.80 4.74 -8.26
C VAL A 104 6.74 3.91 -9.11
N LYS A 105 7.39 4.52 -10.11
CA LYS A 105 8.33 3.84 -11.02
C LYS A 105 9.63 3.42 -10.34
N GLY A 106 10.14 4.24 -9.41
CA GLY A 106 11.41 3.99 -8.72
C GLY A 106 11.25 3.08 -7.51
N ASP A 107 10.30 3.40 -6.66
CA ASP A 107 10.22 2.83 -5.32
C ASP A 107 9.10 1.79 -5.17
N GLY A 108 8.13 1.74 -6.10
CA GLY A 108 6.97 0.88 -5.99
C GLY A 108 7.33 -0.59 -5.78
N LEU A 109 8.24 -1.12 -6.60
CA LEU A 109 8.68 -2.51 -6.46
C LEU A 109 9.46 -2.74 -5.17
N SER A 110 10.32 -1.80 -4.79
CA SER A 110 11.09 -1.90 -3.54
C SER A 110 10.17 -1.92 -2.31
N LYS A 111 9.06 -1.19 -2.37
CA LYS A 111 8.04 -1.16 -1.32
C LYS A 111 7.35 -2.52 -1.17
N ILE A 112 6.95 -3.14 -2.29
CA ILE A 112 6.35 -4.49 -2.29
C ILE A 112 7.31 -5.52 -1.70
N VAL A 113 8.55 -5.51 -2.19
CA VAL A 113 9.57 -6.47 -1.75
C VAL A 113 9.89 -6.25 -0.28
N GLY A 114 9.95 -5.00 0.19
CA GLY A 114 10.12 -4.68 1.60
C GLY A 114 8.99 -5.24 2.46
N ASP A 115 7.73 -5.01 2.07
CA ASP A 115 6.56 -5.55 2.77
C ASP A 115 6.53 -7.08 2.77
N TYR A 116 6.92 -7.71 1.64
CA TYR A 116 7.03 -9.17 1.55
C TYR A 116 8.10 -9.72 2.49
N LEU A 117 9.30 -9.15 2.50
CA LEU A 117 10.40 -9.58 3.35
C LEU A 117 10.08 -9.36 4.84
N GLU A 118 9.41 -8.28 5.18
CA GLU A 118 8.98 -8.02 6.56
C GLU A 118 7.97 -9.08 7.04
N GLN A 119 7.07 -9.51 6.17
CA GLN A 119 6.10 -10.58 6.47
C GLN A 119 6.75 -11.97 6.51
N ALA A 120 7.73 -12.22 5.65
CA ALA A 120 8.45 -13.48 5.57
C ALA A 120 9.53 -13.64 6.64
N SER A 121 9.82 -12.58 7.40
CA SER A 121 11.03 -12.48 8.20
C SER A 121 11.15 -13.44 9.36
N GLY A 122 12.05 -14.30 9.21
CA GLY A 122 13.10 -14.77 10.09
C GLY A 122 14.50 -14.50 9.53
N VAL A 123 14.67 -13.66 8.55
CA VAL A 123 15.88 -13.64 7.73
C VAL A 123 16.86 -12.54 8.13
N SER A 124 18.01 -12.95 8.64
CA SER A 124 19.16 -12.07 8.93
C SER A 124 19.87 -11.51 7.67
N ASP A 125 19.66 -12.08 6.49
CA ASP A 125 20.33 -11.73 5.23
C ASP A 125 19.43 -11.02 4.21
N GLY A 126 18.37 -10.34 4.65
CA GLY A 126 17.31 -9.81 3.81
C GLY A 126 17.71 -8.81 2.73
N GLN A 127 18.88 -8.16 2.80
CA GLN A 127 19.25 -7.16 1.78
C GLN A 127 19.65 -7.78 0.44
N SER A 128 20.42 -8.87 0.44
CA SER A 128 20.82 -9.53 -0.83
C SER A 128 19.63 -10.21 -1.50
N THR A 129 18.80 -10.88 -0.72
CA THR A 129 17.56 -11.50 -1.19
C THR A 129 16.58 -10.47 -1.74
N GLY A 130 16.39 -9.33 -1.05
CA GLY A 130 15.53 -8.25 -1.54
C GLY A 130 15.98 -7.68 -2.87
N VAL A 131 17.28 -7.47 -3.07
CA VAL A 131 17.83 -6.99 -4.35
C VAL A 131 17.62 -8.01 -5.48
N ALA A 132 17.78 -9.30 -5.20
CA ALA A 132 17.57 -10.36 -6.19
C ALA A 132 16.08 -10.41 -6.62
N ILE A 133 15.15 -10.40 -5.67
CA ILE A 133 13.69 -10.35 -5.91
C ILE A 133 13.34 -9.12 -6.77
N ILE A 134 13.84 -7.93 -6.41
CA ILE A 134 13.60 -6.70 -7.17
C ILE A 134 14.04 -6.85 -8.62
N ARG A 135 15.25 -7.36 -8.88
CA ARG A 135 15.80 -7.53 -10.23
C ARG A 135 14.96 -8.50 -11.08
N GLN A 136 14.57 -9.62 -10.50
CA GLN A 136 13.74 -10.61 -11.19
C GLN A 136 12.33 -10.07 -11.47
N SER A 137 11.72 -9.43 -10.49
CA SER A 137 10.37 -8.91 -10.59
C SER A 137 10.24 -7.70 -11.52
N GLN A 138 11.30 -6.88 -11.66
CA GLN A 138 11.29 -5.71 -12.57
C GLN A 138 10.92 -6.08 -14.02
N GLY A 139 11.39 -7.23 -14.49
CA GLY A 139 11.09 -7.72 -15.84
C GLY A 139 9.62 -8.12 -16.06
N LYS A 140 8.87 -8.37 -14.98
CA LYS A 140 7.48 -8.83 -15.01
C LYS A 140 6.48 -7.70 -14.86
N ILE A 141 6.86 -6.56 -14.25
CA ILE A 141 5.97 -5.42 -14.07
C ILE A 141 5.50 -4.87 -15.41
N ARG A 142 4.20 -4.63 -15.49
CA ARG A 142 3.52 -4.01 -16.62
C ARG A 142 2.61 -2.90 -16.09
N GLY A 143 2.32 -1.91 -16.90
CA GLY A 143 1.32 -0.88 -16.59
C GLY A 143 1.56 -0.19 -15.24
N ILE A 144 2.32 0.91 -15.24
CA ILE A 144 2.54 1.74 -14.05
C ILE A 144 1.80 3.05 -14.27
N GLY A 145 1.08 3.53 -13.26
CA GLY A 145 0.34 4.78 -13.37
C GLY A 145 -0.05 5.39 -12.03
N LEU A 146 -0.80 6.47 -12.12
CA LEU A 146 -1.50 7.06 -10.99
C LEU A 146 -2.99 6.83 -11.16
N TYR A 147 -3.65 6.41 -10.10
CA TYR A 147 -5.10 6.26 -10.07
C TYR A 147 -5.76 7.60 -9.77
N ASP A 148 -5.41 8.19 -8.63
CA ASP A 148 -5.90 9.51 -8.24
C ASP A 148 -4.91 10.26 -7.36
N CYS A 149 -5.07 11.59 -7.24
CA CYS A 149 -4.25 12.45 -6.42
C CYS A 149 -5.09 13.56 -5.80
N CYS A 150 -4.78 13.90 -4.56
CA CYS A 150 -5.32 15.07 -3.85
C CYS A 150 -4.22 16.04 -3.43
N SER A 151 -4.56 17.32 -3.30
CA SER A 151 -3.72 18.29 -2.60
C SER A 151 -3.70 17.97 -1.11
N LEU A 152 -2.54 18.03 -0.48
CA LEU A 152 -2.47 17.91 0.98
C LEU A 152 -2.74 19.28 1.62
N ASN A 153 -3.60 19.28 2.65
CA ASN A 153 -3.78 20.42 3.53
C ASN A 153 -2.53 20.54 4.43
N PRO A 154 -1.78 21.65 4.37
CA PRO A 154 -0.52 21.79 5.10
C PRO A 154 -0.70 21.76 6.63
N SER A 155 -1.91 22.03 7.13
CA SER A 155 -2.19 22.07 8.55
C SER A 155 -2.49 20.68 9.12
N THR A 156 -3.11 19.80 8.33
CA THR A 156 -3.56 18.47 8.78
C THR A 156 -2.74 17.32 8.21
N GLY A 157 -2.01 17.56 7.10
CA GLY A 157 -1.31 16.52 6.36
C GLY A 157 -2.23 15.50 5.67
N ARG A 158 -3.53 15.82 5.57
CA ARG A 158 -4.55 15.00 4.90
C ARG A 158 -4.94 15.61 3.56
N CYS A 159 -5.65 14.86 2.75
CA CYS A 159 -6.27 15.42 1.54
C CYS A 159 -7.14 16.63 1.91
N ALA A 160 -7.04 17.67 1.13
CA ALA A 160 -7.87 18.87 1.30
C ALA A 160 -9.34 18.50 1.07
N GLU A 161 -10.17 18.88 2.03
CA GLU A 161 -11.62 18.69 1.97
C GLU A 161 -12.31 19.85 1.26
N SER A 162 -13.61 19.71 1.00
CA SER A 162 -14.38 20.80 0.38
C SER A 162 -14.36 22.05 1.25
N GLY A 163 -13.79 23.12 0.71
CA GLY A 163 -13.61 24.40 1.43
C GLY A 163 -12.18 24.63 1.94
N ASP A 164 -11.33 23.63 1.91
CA ASP A 164 -9.91 23.79 2.21
C ASP A 164 -9.15 24.42 1.03
N PRO A 165 -8.07 25.16 1.31
CA PRO A 165 -7.23 25.69 0.23
C PRO A 165 -6.44 24.55 -0.44
N GLU A 166 -6.73 24.29 -1.70
CA GLU A 166 -5.95 23.37 -2.53
C GLU A 166 -4.66 24.06 -2.98
N THR A 167 -3.60 23.89 -2.21
CA THR A 167 -2.31 24.52 -2.51
C THR A 167 -1.48 23.78 -3.54
N TRP A 168 -1.63 22.46 -3.61
CA TRP A 168 -0.85 21.54 -4.46
C TRP A 168 0.67 21.66 -4.28
N GLU A 169 1.13 22.24 -3.17
CA GLU A 169 2.55 22.25 -2.83
C GLU A 169 3.05 20.86 -2.47
N GLU A 170 2.19 20.13 -1.77
CA GLU A 170 2.32 18.69 -1.52
C GLU A 170 1.04 18.00 -1.95
N CYS A 171 1.17 16.79 -2.45
CA CYS A 171 0.05 15.97 -2.86
C CYS A 171 0.25 14.53 -2.39
N GLN A 172 -0.87 13.86 -2.18
CA GLN A 172 -0.94 12.44 -1.97
C GLN A 172 -1.57 11.79 -3.19
N CYS A 173 -0.90 10.78 -3.72
CA CYS A 173 -1.39 10.04 -4.87
C CYS A 173 -1.49 8.56 -4.52
N VAL A 174 -2.48 7.88 -5.09
CA VAL A 174 -2.50 6.43 -5.19
C VAL A 174 -1.91 6.06 -6.54
N GLY A 175 -0.73 5.43 -6.49
CA GLY A 175 -0.09 4.86 -7.66
C GLY A 175 -0.42 3.39 -7.77
N TYR A 176 -0.30 2.86 -8.98
CA TYR A 176 -0.47 1.43 -9.21
C TYR A 176 0.62 0.87 -10.11
N LEU A 177 0.86 -0.42 -9.95
CA LEU A 177 1.63 -1.24 -10.88
C LEU A 177 0.93 -2.58 -11.10
N ARG A 178 1.07 -3.13 -12.28
CA ARG A 178 0.54 -4.44 -12.61
C ARG A 178 1.62 -5.50 -12.49
N TYR A 179 1.33 -6.56 -11.73
CA TYR A 179 2.11 -7.78 -11.69
C TYR A 179 1.26 -8.93 -12.22
N PRO A 180 1.55 -9.48 -13.42
CA PRO A 180 0.73 -10.55 -14.00
C PRO A 180 0.61 -11.76 -13.08
N GLY A 181 -0.62 -12.19 -12.81
CA GLY A 181 -0.94 -13.24 -11.84
C GLY A 181 -1.03 -12.78 -10.39
N GLY A 182 -0.95 -11.46 -10.17
CA GLY A 182 -1.26 -10.84 -8.89
C GLY A 182 -0.33 -11.20 -7.73
N ARG A 183 -0.90 -11.16 -6.53
CA ARG A 183 -0.20 -11.38 -5.26
C ARG A 183 0.46 -12.75 -5.18
N ASP A 184 -0.23 -13.80 -5.61
CA ASP A 184 0.25 -15.16 -5.44
C ASP A 184 1.40 -15.47 -6.40
N ALA A 185 1.33 -14.97 -7.64
CA ALA A 185 2.44 -15.06 -8.58
C ALA A 185 3.67 -14.29 -8.07
N PHE A 186 3.48 -13.10 -7.51
CA PHE A 186 4.57 -12.35 -6.89
C PHE A 186 5.22 -13.12 -5.73
N LYS A 187 4.40 -13.72 -4.85
CA LYS A 187 4.90 -14.53 -3.72
C LYS A 187 5.68 -15.75 -4.19
N ALA A 188 5.18 -16.47 -5.20
CA ALA A 188 5.85 -17.64 -5.76
C ALA A 188 7.22 -17.26 -6.36
N ASP A 189 7.26 -16.20 -7.14
CA ASP A 189 8.51 -15.68 -7.72
C ASP A 189 9.51 -15.22 -6.66
N ALA A 190 9.03 -14.59 -5.60
CA ALA A 190 9.87 -14.14 -4.50
C ALA A 190 10.44 -15.31 -3.69
N GLN A 191 9.65 -16.38 -3.50
CA GLN A 191 10.08 -17.60 -2.84
C GLN A 191 11.13 -18.35 -3.66
N GLU A 192 10.90 -18.49 -4.97
CA GLU A 192 11.85 -19.12 -5.87
C GLU A 192 13.21 -18.39 -5.84
N THR A 193 13.17 -17.06 -5.97
CA THR A 193 14.39 -16.23 -5.92
C THR A 193 15.08 -16.31 -4.56
N GLY A 194 14.32 -16.36 -3.47
CA GLY A 194 14.86 -16.47 -2.12
C GLY A 194 15.55 -17.80 -1.86
N ALA A 195 15.00 -18.90 -2.41
CA ALA A 195 15.62 -20.22 -2.35
C ALA A 195 16.93 -20.26 -3.13
N ASP A 196 16.97 -19.73 -4.36
CA ASP A 196 18.17 -19.69 -5.19
C ASP A 196 19.32 -18.89 -4.56
N VAL A 197 19.02 -17.85 -3.79
CA VAL A 197 20.02 -17.04 -3.08
C VAL A 197 20.49 -17.71 -1.80
N GLY A 198 19.63 -18.53 -1.17
CA GLY A 198 19.96 -19.28 0.04
C GLY A 198 20.86 -20.49 -0.18
N ASP A 199 20.96 -20.98 -1.41
CA ASP A 199 21.79 -22.13 -1.79
C ASP A 199 23.21 -21.71 -2.28
N LEU A 200 23.56 -20.43 -2.27
CA LEU A 200 24.88 -19.88 -2.60
C LEU A 200 25.67 -19.53 -1.36
#